data_43340c94e679656e4c9d075a7f3b7c91
#
_entry.id   43340c94e679656e4c9d075a7f3b7c91
#
_cell.length_a   1.000
_cell.length_b   1.000
_cell.length_c   1.000
_cell.angle_alpha   90.00
_cell.angle_beta   90.00
_cell.angle_gamma   90.00
#
_symmetry.space_group_name_H-M   'P 1'
#
loop_
_entity.id
_entity.type
_entity.pdbx_description
1 polymer ?
#
loop_
_entity_poly.entity_id
_entity_poly.type
_entity_poly.pdbx_seq_one_letter_code
_entity_poly.pdbx_strand_id
1 'polypeptide(L)'
;MSINFLKVISLLVLSTSFALTVLAQASSSEVSVDEKSQQIIDKAVEAMGGQAYLNVSTTIGKGFFTSYAQGMSQIPAKFLDYIVYPDRERTEFTSGGIRTIQTNVADKGWVFDGAVKTINDQGQGQIDEFKRAMRTSLENLLRGWWKKEGGKIVYVGRREAGLAKRNETIRLTFPSGFWIEYEFGAKDYLPSKMIFKRTRKNPDSGDEEETTEEDRFLKFITMDGVNAPWVVDHFVNGVQSSRVNYESIQYNQKIPDSLFAKPATVKEIK
;
A
#
# COMPACT_ATOMS: atom_id res chain seq x y z
N MET A 1 -77.00 -45.08 -21.55
CA MET A 1 -77.94 -45.35 -20.46
C MET A 1 -77.33 -44.86 -19.16
N SER A 2 -78.14 -43.97 -18.50
CA SER A 2 -78.02 -43.53 -17.07
C SER A 2 -76.78 -42.73 -16.62
N ILE A 3 -76.84 -41.47 -16.62
CA ILE A 3 -77.13 -40.43 -15.64
C ILE A 3 -76.86 -40.87 -14.17
N ASN A 4 -75.92 -40.19 -13.48
CA ASN A 4 -76.23 -39.55 -12.20
C ASN A 4 -75.20 -38.51 -11.81
N PHE A 5 -75.70 -37.34 -11.62
CA PHE A 5 -75.27 -36.19 -10.86
C PHE A 5 -74.76 -36.53 -9.42
N LEU A 6 -73.75 -35.87 -8.89
CA LEU A 6 -73.81 -35.13 -7.64
C LEU A 6 -72.65 -34.22 -7.33
N LYS A 7 -72.91 -32.94 -7.32
CA LYS A 7 -72.48 -31.85 -6.41
C LYS A 7 -71.03 -31.66 -5.97
N VAL A 8 -70.47 -30.67 -6.57
CA VAL A 8 -69.87 -29.43 -6.02
C VAL A 8 -69.78 -29.36 -4.48
N ILE A 9 -68.55 -29.30 -3.96
CA ILE A 9 -68.21 -28.42 -2.85
C ILE A 9 -66.86 -27.83 -3.14
N SER A 10 -66.90 -26.50 -3.33
CA SER A 10 -65.74 -25.63 -3.52
C SER A 10 -65.11 -25.41 -2.12
N LEU A 11 -63.86 -25.86 -1.91
CA LEU A 11 -63.08 -25.47 -0.74
C LEU A 11 -61.98 -24.55 -1.21
N LEU A 12 -62.18 -23.26 -0.99
CA LEU A 12 -61.21 -22.21 -1.24
C LEU A 12 -60.13 -22.31 -0.16
N VAL A 13 -58.97 -22.91 -0.48
CA VAL A 13 -57.80 -22.86 0.38
C VAL A 13 -57.04 -21.59 0.03
N LEU A 14 -57.21 -20.59 0.89
CA LEU A 14 -56.44 -19.35 0.87
C LEU A 14 -55.00 -19.65 1.35
N SER A 15 -54.08 -19.94 0.42
CA SER A 15 -52.67 -20.06 0.73
C SER A 15 -52.07 -18.67 0.86
N THR A 16 -52.00 -18.16 2.10
CA THR A 16 -51.15 -16.99 2.41
C THR A 16 -49.70 -17.40 2.33
N SER A 17 -49.09 -17.11 1.18
CA SER A 17 -47.64 -17.19 1.02
C SER A 17 -46.98 -16.08 1.84
N PHE A 18 -46.50 -16.44 3.02
CA PHE A 18 -45.59 -15.58 3.79
C PHE A 18 -44.24 -15.56 3.01
N ALA A 19 -44.02 -14.53 2.19
CA ALA A 19 -42.71 -14.22 1.66
C ALA A 19 -41.85 -13.76 2.84
N LEU A 20 -41.01 -14.66 3.36
CA LEU A 20 -39.89 -14.27 4.20
C LEU A 20 -38.92 -13.51 3.31
N THR A 21 -38.96 -12.18 3.33
CA THR A 21 -37.88 -11.35 2.88
C THR A 21 -36.72 -11.55 3.85
N VAL A 22 -35.78 -12.45 3.48
CA VAL A 22 -34.46 -12.50 4.08
C VAL A 22 -33.77 -11.19 3.67
N LEU A 23 -33.84 -10.18 4.52
CA LEU A 23 -32.94 -9.05 4.46
C LEU A 23 -31.53 -9.62 4.68
N ALA A 24 -30.82 -9.87 3.59
CA ALA A 24 -29.39 -10.04 3.64
C ALA A 24 -28.83 -8.72 4.19
N GLN A 25 -28.61 -8.64 5.50
CA GLN A 25 -27.77 -7.63 6.08
C GLN A 25 -26.39 -7.83 5.47
N ALA A 26 -26.08 -7.01 4.46
CA ALA A 26 -24.71 -6.75 4.10
C ALA A 26 -24.04 -6.24 5.39
N SER A 27 -23.27 -7.09 6.06
CA SER A 27 -22.47 -6.67 7.19
C SER A 27 -21.46 -5.67 6.63
N SER A 28 -21.78 -4.38 6.76
CA SER A 28 -20.77 -3.35 6.62
C SER A 28 -19.69 -3.73 7.62
N SER A 29 -18.51 -4.09 7.14
CA SER A 29 -17.39 -4.37 8.01
C SER A 29 -17.10 -3.10 8.79
N GLU A 30 -17.47 -3.14 10.08
CA GLU A 30 -17.36 -1.98 10.95
C GLU A 30 -15.88 -1.63 11.10
N VAL A 31 -15.53 -0.43 10.65
CA VAL A 31 -14.19 0.13 10.86
C VAL A 31 -13.94 0.21 12.34
N SER A 32 -12.88 -0.40 12.83
CA SER A 32 -12.52 -0.38 14.23
C SER A 32 -11.04 -0.32 14.48
N VAL A 33 -10.69 0.31 15.59
CA VAL A 33 -9.32 0.34 16.14
C VAL A 33 -9.42 0.18 17.65
N ASP A 34 -8.64 -0.72 18.24
CA ASP A 34 -8.60 -0.81 19.69
C ASP A 34 -7.85 0.38 20.31
N GLU A 35 -8.14 0.67 21.58
CA GLU A 35 -7.60 1.84 22.28
C GLU A 35 -6.07 1.88 22.29
N LYS A 36 -5.43 0.73 22.50
CA LYS A 36 -3.96 0.66 22.56
C LYS A 36 -3.34 0.93 21.20
N SER A 37 -3.92 0.39 20.13
CA SER A 37 -3.51 0.67 18.74
C SER A 37 -3.68 2.14 18.38
N GLN A 38 -4.80 2.76 18.77
CA GLN A 38 -5.02 4.19 18.53
C GLN A 38 -3.96 5.05 19.24
N GLN A 39 -3.66 4.75 20.50
CA GLN A 39 -2.59 5.44 21.24
C GLN A 39 -1.22 5.31 20.58
N ILE A 40 -0.90 4.16 19.98
CA ILE A 40 0.36 3.95 19.25
C ILE A 40 0.36 4.78 17.97
N ILE A 41 -0.74 4.77 17.20
CA ILE A 41 -0.88 5.56 15.97
C ILE A 41 -0.73 7.06 16.28
N ASP A 42 -1.42 7.57 17.29
CA ASP A 42 -1.35 8.99 17.68
C ASP A 42 0.08 9.40 18.02
N LYS A 43 0.77 8.60 18.82
CA LYS A 43 2.18 8.85 19.19
C LYS A 43 3.12 8.71 17.98
N ALA A 44 2.85 7.80 17.07
CA ALA A 44 3.63 7.67 15.85
C ALA A 44 3.43 8.89 14.93
N VAL A 45 2.22 9.40 14.80
CA VAL A 45 1.95 10.66 14.08
C VAL A 45 2.72 11.82 14.70
N GLU A 46 2.71 11.96 16.03
CA GLU A 46 3.50 12.98 16.74
C GLU A 46 5.01 12.81 16.48
N ALA A 47 5.52 11.57 16.56
CA ALA A 47 6.93 11.26 16.30
C ALA A 47 7.35 11.56 14.86
N MET A 48 6.41 11.44 13.89
CA MET A 48 6.64 11.77 12.47
C MET A 48 6.55 13.26 12.18
N GLY A 49 6.14 14.11 13.16
CA GLY A 49 6.04 15.56 13.02
C GLY A 49 4.63 16.13 13.21
N GLY A 50 3.70 15.32 13.73
CA GLY A 50 2.34 15.74 14.07
C GLY A 50 1.60 16.34 12.88
N GLN A 51 1.10 17.58 13.06
CA GLN A 51 0.33 18.26 12.02
C GLN A 51 1.17 18.58 10.78
N ALA A 52 2.48 18.82 10.91
CA ALA A 52 3.36 19.03 9.75
C ALA A 52 3.36 17.79 8.83
N TYR A 53 3.48 16.57 9.41
CA TYR A 53 3.39 15.32 8.67
C TYR A 53 2.01 15.11 8.03
N LEU A 54 0.93 15.34 8.78
CA LEU A 54 -0.44 15.14 8.27
C LEU A 54 -0.79 16.09 7.12
N ASN A 55 -0.20 17.28 7.09
CA ASN A 55 -0.43 18.31 6.07
C ASN A 55 0.44 18.15 4.81
N VAL A 56 1.31 17.14 4.74
CA VAL A 56 2.08 16.88 3.52
C VAL A 56 1.14 16.42 2.41
N SER A 57 1.04 17.18 1.35
CA SER A 57 0.22 16.87 0.16
C SER A 57 1.07 16.38 -1.01
N THR A 58 2.35 16.80 -1.07
CA THR A 58 3.30 16.40 -2.10
C THR A 58 4.66 16.11 -1.50
N THR A 59 5.38 15.17 -2.11
CA THR A 59 6.77 14.86 -1.76
C THR A 59 7.60 14.78 -3.03
N ILE A 60 8.78 15.41 -3.03
CA ILE A 60 9.80 15.21 -4.05
C ILE A 60 11.01 14.60 -3.35
N GLY A 61 11.31 13.35 -3.66
CA GLY A 61 12.43 12.59 -3.12
C GLY A 61 13.50 12.34 -4.17
N LYS A 62 14.77 12.42 -3.81
CA LYS A 62 15.87 11.96 -4.66
C LYS A 62 16.90 11.20 -3.85
N GLY A 63 17.62 10.31 -4.51
CA GLY A 63 18.64 9.51 -3.86
C GLY A 63 19.09 8.35 -4.72
N PHE A 64 19.40 7.23 -4.05
CA PHE A 64 19.87 6.01 -4.67
C PHE A 64 19.00 4.83 -4.32
N PHE A 65 18.63 4.07 -5.35
CA PHE A 65 17.98 2.77 -5.24
C PHE A 65 19.02 1.69 -5.55
N THR A 66 19.21 0.78 -4.60
CA THR A 66 20.14 -0.35 -4.74
C THR A 66 19.33 -1.64 -4.69
N SER A 67 19.36 -2.44 -5.74
CA SER A 67 18.83 -3.82 -5.72
C SER A 67 19.91 -4.80 -5.22
N TYR A 68 19.45 -5.94 -4.70
CA TYR A 68 20.31 -7.03 -4.26
C TYR A 68 19.93 -8.29 -5.02
N ALA A 69 20.93 -9.01 -5.52
CA ALA A 69 20.79 -10.32 -6.15
C ALA A 69 21.68 -11.31 -5.40
N GLN A 70 21.11 -12.39 -4.91
CA GLN A 70 21.82 -13.42 -4.13
C GLN A 70 22.63 -12.82 -2.97
N GLY A 71 22.07 -11.82 -2.27
CA GLY A 71 22.71 -11.13 -1.15
C GLY A 71 23.79 -10.11 -1.52
N MET A 72 24.09 -9.92 -2.81
CA MET A 72 25.06 -8.94 -3.30
C MET A 72 24.38 -7.70 -3.84
N SER A 73 24.85 -6.51 -3.42
CA SER A 73 24.37 -5.23 -3.95
C SER A 73 24.74 -5.07 -5.42
N GLN A 74 23.78 -4.61 -6.21
CA GLN A 74 24.00 -4.22 -7.60
C GLN A 74 24.43 -2.74 -7.69
N ILE A 75 24.78 -2.29 -8.88
CA ILE A 75 25.11 -0.88 -9.11
C ILE A 75 23.89 -0.02 -8.78
N PRO A 76 24.02 0.97 -7.86
CA PRO A 76 22.91 1.83 -7.50
C PRO A 76 22.40 2.65 -8.68
N ALA A 77 21.09 2.72 -8.85
CA ALA A 77 20.45 3.67 -9.74
C ALA A 77 20.14 4.97 -8.98
N LYS A 78 20.41 6.12 -9.56
CA LYS A 78 19.85 7.38 -9.06
C LYS A 78 18.35 7.38 -9.29
N PHE A 79 17.59 7.87 -8.33
CA PHE A 79 16.16 8.09 -8.51
C PHE A 79 15.75 9.53 -8.20
N LEU A 80 14.67 9.95 -8.85
CA LEU A 80 13.94 11.16 -8.56
C LEU A 80 12.45 10.79 -8.54
N ASP A 81 11.82 11.03 -7.41
CA ASP A 81 10.46 10.62 -7.15
C ASP A 81 9.56 11.82 -6.88
N TYR A 82 8.38 11.84 -7.51
CA TYR A 82 7.36 12.85 -7.36
C TYR A 82 6.07 12.18 -6.90
N ILE A 83 5.64 12.49 -5.69
CA ILE A 83 4.42 11.94 -5.11
C ILE A 83 3.42 13.07 -4.90
N VAL A 84 2.19 12.86 -5.35
CA VAL A 84 1.02 13.67 -4.99
C VAL A 84 0.02 12.76 -4.33
N TYR A 85 -0.13 12.92 -3.04
CA TYR A 85 -0.98 12.04 -2.26
C TYR A 85 -2.47 12.21 -2.59
N PRO A 86 -3.28 11.12 -2.54
CA PRO A 86 -2.89 9.78 -2.09
C PRO A 86 -2.50 8.81 -3.20
N ASP A 87 -2.58 9.14 -4.48
CA ASP A 87 -2.66 8.17 -5.57
C ASP A 87 -1.89 8.52 -6.84
N ARG A 88 -0.96 9.48 -6.79
CA ARG A 88 -0.11 9.82 -7.95
C ARG A 88 1.36 9.74 -7.60
N GLU A 89 2.09 9.03 -8.42
CA GLU A 89 3.54 8.87 -8.29
C GLU A 89 4.20 8.85 -9.68
N ARG A 90 5.35 9.50 -9.77
CA ARG A 90 6.25 9.39 -10.91
C ARG A 90 7.66 9.21 -10.39
N THR A 91 8.25 8.06 -10.68
CA THR A 91 9.64 7.76 -10.33
C THR A 91 10.49 7.69 -11.59
N GLU A 92 11.61 8.37 -11.55
CA GLU A 92 12.62 8.37 -12.60
C GLU A 92 13.88 7.70 -12.09
N PHE A 93 14.33 6.66 -12.76
CA PHE A 93 15.57 5.97 -12.46
C PHE A 93 16.62 6.29 -13.52
N THR A 94 17.88 6.47 -13.09
CA THR A 94 19.02 6.62 -14.00
C THR A 94 20.16 5.70 -13.56
N SER A 95 20.54 4.79 -14.43
CA SER A 95 21.69 3.89 -14.23
C SER A 95 22.42 3.68 -15.53
N GLY A 96 23.76 3.77 -15.52
CA GLY A 96 24.59 3.63 -16.73
C GLY A 96 24.24 4.59 -17.87
N GLY A 97 23.70 5.78 -17.57
CA GLY A 97 23.23 6.74 -18.57
C GLY A 97 21.85 6.45 -19.17
N ILE A 98 21.23 5.34 -18.82
CA ILE A 98 19.87 4.97 -19.24
C ILE A 98 18.87 5.50 -18.21
N ARG A 99 17.86 6.23 -18.68
CA ARG A 99 16.76 6.74 -17.87
C ARG A 99 15.51 5.91 -18.10
N THR A 100 14.87 5.48 -17.03
CA THR A 100 13.56 4.83 -17.04
C THR A 100 12.61 5.65 -16.21
N ILE A 101 11.35 5.83 -16.68
CA ILE A 101 10.33 6.58 -15.95
C ILE A 101 9.14 5.65 -15.76
N GLN A 102 8.68 5.58 -14.54
CA GLN A 102 7.42 4.92 -14.19
C GLN A 102 6.46 5.96 -13.63
N THR A 103 5.23 6.01 -14.14
CA THR A 103 4.21 6.97 -13.70
C THR A 103 2.92 6.24 -13.42
N ASN A 104 2.32 6.54 -12.27
CA ASN A 104 1.06 5.98 -11.82
C ASN A 104 0.09 7.11 -11.45
N VAL A 105 -1.17 6.98 -11.84
CA VAL A 105 -2.27 7.87 -11.49
C VAL A 105 -3.48 6.99 -11.19
N ALA A 106 -3.80 6.81 -9.93
CA ALA A 106 -4.89 5.94 -9.46
C ALA A 106 -4.79 4.50 -10.04
N ASP A 107 -5.62 4.19 -11.04
CA ASP A 107 -5.73 2.86 -11.68
C ASP A 107 -5.08 2.81 -13.05
N LYS A 108 -4.26 3.78 -13.42
CA LYS A 108 -3.55 3.87 -14.70
C LYS A 108 -2.08 4.19 -14.50
N GLY A 109 -1.29 3.80 -15.48
CA GLY A 109 0.13 4.12 -15.47
C GLY A 109 0.78 3.93 -16.82
N TRP A 110 1.96 4.51 -16.97
CA TRP A 110 2.79 4.34 -18.16
C TRP A 110 4.28 4.25 -17.76
N VAL A 111 5.06 3.64 -18.63
CA VAL A 111 6.50 3.49 -18.45
C VAL A 111 7.21 3.99 -19.72
N PHE A 112 8.27 4.77 -19.52
CA PHE A 112 9.28 5.03 -20.53
C PHE A 112 10.49 4.16 -20.26
N ASP A 113 10.86 3.34 -21.26
CA ASP A 113 12.12 2.60 -21.27
C ASP A 113 13.15 3.34 -22.13
N GLY A 114 14.15 3.90 -21.49
CA GLY A 114 15.19 4.67 -22.17
C GLY A 114 16.20 3.82 -22.94
N ALA A 115 16.32 2.52 -22.66
CA ALA A 115 17.21 1.61 -23.39
C ALA A 115 16.70 1.36 -24.82
N VAL A 116 15.40 1.11 -24.94
CA VAL A 116 14.74 0.85 -26.24
C VAL A 116 13.94 2.04 -26.77
N LYS A 117 13.89 3.13 -25.99
CA LYS A 117 13.20 4.40 -26.32
C LYS A 117 11.72 4.19 -26.67
N THR A 118 10.99 3.48 -25.80
CA THR A 118 9.56 3.21 -25.95
C THR A 118 8.77 3.78 -24.80
N ILE A 119 7.51 4.16 -25.06
CA ILE A 119 6.52 4.56 -24.05
C ILE A 119 5.38 3.57 -24.13
N ASN A 120 5.11 2.87 -23.05
CA ASN A 120 4.08 1.86 -22.98
C ASN A 120 3.13 2.12 -21.81
N ASP A 121 1.87 1.72 -21.93
CA ASP A 121 0.98 1.66 -20.79
C ASP A 121 1.45 0.54 -19.86
N GLN A 122 1.27 0.73 -18.56
CA GLN A 122 1.54 -0.32 -17.59
C GLN A 122 0.53 -1.44 -17.72
N GLY A 123 1.02 -2.67 -17.62
CA GLY A 123 0.16 -3.84 -17.47
C GLY A 123 -0.52 -3.88 -16.08
N GLN A 124 -1.62 -4.66 -15.98
CA GLN A 124 -2.41 -4.76 -14.75
C GLN A 124 -1.54 -5.11 -13.53
N GLY A 125 -0.58 -6.03 -13.68
CA GLY A 125 0.32 -6.41 -12.58
C GLY A 125 1.14 -5.25 -12.02
N GLN A 126 1.61 -4.30 -12.86
CA GLN A 126 2.35 -3.12 -12.42
C GLN A 126 1.43 -2.14 -11.67
N ILE A 127 0.20 -1.98 -12.16
CA ILE A 127 -0.83 -1.15 -11.49
C ILE A 127 -1.19 -1.75 -10.13
N ASP A 128 -1.34 -3.07 -10.04
CA ASP A 128 -1.64 -3.76 -8.79
C ASP A 128 -0.48 -3.66 -7.78
N GLU A 129 0.78 -3.66 -8.26
CA GLU A 129 1.96 -3.40 -7.42
C GLU A 129 1.92 -1.99 -6.83
N PHE A 130 1.64 -0.97 -7.64
CA PHE A 130 1.49 0.41 -7.18
C PHE A 130 0.37 0.54 -6.13
N LYS A 131 -0.82 0.01 -6.43
CA LYS A 131 -1.95 0.02 -5.48
C LYS A 131 -1.60 -0.67 -4.17
N ARG A 132 -0.87 -1.77 -4.24
CA ARG A 132 -0.41 -2.47 -3.04
C ARG A 132 0.59 -1.62 -2.25
N ALA A 133 1.56 -1.00 -2.92
CA ALA A 133 2.52 -0.11 -2.26
C ALA A 133 1.81 1.03 -1.52
N MET A 134 0.82 1.67 -2.15
CA MET A 134 0.00 2.69 -1.49
C MET A 134 -0.78 2.13 -0.30
N ARG A 135 -1.38 0.94 -0.44
CA ARG A 135 -2.18 0.29 0.60
C ARG A 135 -1.35 -0.16 1.80
N THR A 136 -0.10 -0.56 1.60
CA THR A 136 0.81 -0.99 2.67
C THR A 136 1.61 0.16 3.28
N SER A 137 1.60 1.34 2.69
CA SER A 137 2.40 2.49 3.11
C SER A 137 2.11 2.95 4.54
N LEU A 138 3.08 3.59 5.17
CA LEU A 138 2.90 4.29 6.45
C LEU A 138 1.84 5.39 6.36
N GLU A 139 1.77 6.07 5.20
CA GLU A 139 0.79 7.11 4.94
C GLU A 139 -0.63 6.58 5.00
N ASN A 140 -0.89 5.41 4.42
CA ASN A 140 -2.20 4.76 4.51
C ASN A 140 -2.60 4.53 5.96
N LEU A 141 -1.68 4.00 6.78
CA LEU A 141 -1.94 3.76 8.20
C LEU A 141 -2.12 5.07 8.97
N LEU A 142 -1.10 5.93 8.99
CA LEU A 142 -1.02 7.07 9.89
C LEU A 142 -1.99 8.20 9.52
N ARG A 143 -2.36 8.34 8.24
CA ARG A 143 -3.37 9.30 7.77
C ARG A 143 -4.80 8.73 7.76
N GLY A 144 -4.96 7.44 8.12
CA GLY A 144 -6.26 6.80 8.27
C GLY A 144 -7.00 6.53 6.95
N TRP A 145 -6.31 6.46 5.80
CA TRP A 145 -6.95 6.17 4.51
C TRP A 145 -7.55 4.77 4.44
N TRP A 146 -6.97 3.81 5.15
CA TRP A 146 -7.46 2.43 5.32
C TRP A 146 -8.91 2.34 5.79
N LYS A 147 -9.43 3.38 6.46
CA LYS A 147 -10.82 3.44 6.93
C LYS A 147 -11.82 3.33 5.79
N LYS A 148 -11.46 3.89 4.61
CA LYS A 148 -12.30 3.83 3.40
C LYS A 148 -12.52 2.41 2.88
N GLU A 149 -11.61 1.51 3.20
CA GLU A 149 -11.66 0.10 2.81
C GLU A 149 -12.22 -0.82 3.90
N GLY A 150 -12.75 -0.28 4.99
CA GLY A 150 -13.35 -1.06 6.07
C GLY A 150 -12.34 -1.84 6.92
N GLY A 151 -11.10 -1.35 7.02
CA GLY A 151 -10.06 -2.01 7.80
C GLY A 151 -10.32 -2.03 9.29
N LYS A 152 -9.68 -2.98 9.99
CA LYS A 152 -9.68 -3.12 11.46
C LYS A 152 -8.26 -3.16 11.96
N ILE A 153 -7.97 -2.45 13.07
CA ILE A 153 -6.65 -2.44 13.68
C ILE A 153 -6.73 -3.00 15.09
N VAL A 154 -5.79 -3.90 15.38
CA VAL A 154 -5.65 -4.52 16.71
C VAL A 154 -4.19 -4.50 17.15
N TYR A 155 -4.01 -4.33 18.46
CA TYR A 155 -2.70 -4.47 19.08
C TYR A 155 -2.28 -5.93 19.14
N VAL A 156 -1.08 -6.23 18.63
CA VAL A 156 -0.53 -7.60 18.59
C VAL A 156 0.37 -7.88 19.79
N GLY A 157 1.09 -6.88 20.28
CA GLY A 157 2.01 -7.04 21.40
C GLY A 157 3.35 -6.36 21.17
N ARG A 158 4.28 -6.61 22.09
CA ARG A 158 5.68 -6.18 21.97
C ARG A 158 6.54 -7.25 21.35
N ARG A 159 7.46 -6.82 20.48
CA ARG A 159 8.46 -7.70 19.87
C ARG A 159 9.87 -7.23 20.19
N GLU A 160 10.79 -8.15 20.28
CA GLU A 160 12.22 -7.84 20.33
C GLU A 160 12.66 -7.23 18.98
N ALA A 161 13.41 -6.13 19.04
CA ALA A 161 13.85 -5.36 17.87
C ALA A 161 15.38 -5.17 17.86
N GLY A 162 16.11 -6.05 18.49
CA GLY A 162 17.56 -6.01 18.69
C GLY A 162 17.93 -5.82 20.16
N LEU A 163 19.22 -5.72 20.44
CA LEU A 163 19.74 -5.65 21.81
C LEU A 163 19.11 -4.48 22.57
N ALA A 164 18.39 -4.81 23.65
CA ALA A 164 17.70 -3.86 24.54
C ALA A 164 16.66 -2.96 23.84
N LYS A 165 16.21 -3.31 22.63
CA LYS A 165 15.17 -2.60 21.87
C LYS A 165 13.92 -3.45 21.76
N ARG A 166 12.78 -2.79 21.83
CA ARG A 166 11.45 -3.39 21.65
C ARG A 166 10.59 -2.51 20.76
N ASN A 167 9.73 -3.15 19.99
CA ASN A 167 8.71 -2.49 19.18
C ASN A 167 7.32 -2.80 19.72
N GLU A 168 6.42 -1.84 19.67
CA GLU A 168 4.98 -2.05 19.77
C GLU A 168 4.47 -2.45 18.40
N THR A 169 3.68 -3.50 18.31
CA THR A 169 3.18 -4.04 17.03
C THR A 169 1.67 -3.93 16.96
N ILE A 170 1.17 -3.38 15.88
CA ILE A 170 -0.26 -3.33 15.53
C ILE A 170 -0.50 -4.04 14.20
N ARG A 171 -1.69 -4.62 14.00
CA ARG A 171 -2.09 -5.26 12.76
C ARG A 171 -3.33 -4.60 12.20
N LEU A 172 -3.23 -4.11 10.96
CA LEU A 172 -4.34 -3.68 10.13
C LEU A 172 -4.82 -4.87 9.29
N THR A 173 -6.09 -5.22 9.39
CA THR A 173 -6.71 -6.30 8.60
C THR A 173 -7.89 -5.73 7.81
N PHE A 174 -7.93 -6.01 6.51
CA PHE A 174 -9.01 -5.62 5.62
C PHE A 174 -10.08 -6.71 5.50
N PRO A 175 -11.29 -6.39 5.04
CA PRO A 175 -12.37 -7.37 4.86
C PRO A 175 -12.02 -8.54 3.95
N SER A 176 -11.07 -8.35 3.03
CA SER A 176 -10.54 -9.40 2.15
C SER A 176 -9.67 -10.45 2.86
N GLY A 177 -9.38 -10.25 4.16
CA GLY A 177 -8.41 -11.06 4.91
C GLY A 177 -6.95 -10.61 4.73
N PHE A 178 -6.66 -9.69 3.81
CA PHE A 178 -5.32 -9.13 3.69
C PHE A 178 -4.96 -8.35 4.95
N TRP A 179 -3.76 -8.56 5.47
CA TRP A 179 -3.29 -7.90 6.69
C TRP A 179 -1.88 -7.33 6.54
N ILE A 180 -1.60 -6.31 7.34
CA ILE A 180 -0.30 -5.66 7.44
C ILE A 180 0.01 -5.45 8.91
N GLU A 181 1.20 -5.83 9.34
CA GLU A 181 1.72 -5.48 10.65
C GLU A 181 2.68 -4.31 10.54
N TYR A 182 2.53 -3.37 11.47
CA TYR A 182 3.42 -2.22 11.62
C TYR A 182 4.04 -2.27 13.01
N GLU A 183 5.34 -2.09 13.06
CA GLU A 183 6.11 -2.03 14.29
C GLU A 183 6.66 -0.63 14.53
N PHE A 184 6.49 -0.14 15.73
CA PHE A 184 6.95 1.17 16.17
C PHE A 184 7.88 1.03 17.37
N GLY A 185 8.95 1.81 17.42
CA GLY A 185 9.86 1.80 18.57
C GLY A 185 9.09 2.06 19.88
N ALA A 186 9.27 1.20 20.89
CA ALA A 186 8.51 1.30 22.15
C ALA A 186 8.86 2.55 22.99
N LYS A 187 9.94 3.28 22.66
CA LYS A 187 10.39 4.49 23.36
C LYS A 187 10.08 5.76 22.59
N ASP A 188 10.29 5.76 21.28
CA ASP A 188 10.21 6.93 20.40
C ASP A 188 9.01 6.92 19.46
N TYR A 189 8.32 5.80 19.35
CA TYR A 189 7.18 5.57 18.45
C TYR A 189 7.47 5.84 16.97
N LEU A 190 8.73 5.95 16.58
CA LEU A 190 9.09 6.01 15.18
C LEU A 190 8.78 4.66 14.49
N PRO A 191 8.28 4.68 13.25
CA PRO A 191 8.12 3.45 12.47
C PRO A 191 9.44 2.69 12.39
N SER A 192 9.43 1.42 12.66
CA SER A 192 10.61 0.55 12.62
C SER A 192 10.52 -0.46 11.49
N LYS A 193 9.33 -1.04 11.32
CA LYS A 193 9.11 -2.11 10.35
C LYS A 193 7.66 -2.17 9.89
N MET A 194 7.48 -2.62 8.66
CA MET A 194 6.20 -3.03 8.10
C MET A 194 6.36 -4.44 7.54
N ILE A 195 5.36 -5.31 7.76
CA ILE A 195 5.38 -6.70 7.28
C ILE A 195 4.02 -7.06 6.72
N PHE A 196 3.99 -7.73 5.56
CA PHE A 196 2.79 -8.36 5.03
C PHE A 196 3.15 -9.62 4.24
N LYS A 197 2.14 -10.42 3.92
CA LYS A 197 2.29 -11.58 3.06
C LYS A 197 1.57 -11.39 1.74
N ARG A 198 2.11 -11.95 0.68
CA ARG A 198 1.46 -12.00 -0.63
C ARG A 198 1.78 -13.26 -1.38
N THR A 199 0.88 -13.65 -2.28
CA THR A 199 1.13 -14.69 -3.26
C THR A 199 1.82 -14.10 -4.48
N ARG A 200 2.92 -14.72 -4.91
CA ARG A 200 3.64 -14.43 -6.15
C ARG A 200 3.76 -15.68 -7.00
N LYS A 201 3.85 -15.49 -8.32
CA LYS A 201 4.32 -16.57 -9.18
C LYS A 201 5.84 -16.67 -9.07
N ASN A 202 6.33 -17.87 -8.79
CA ASN A 202 7.74 -18.17 -8.87
C ASN A 202 8.19 -18.03 -10.33
N PRO A 203 9.20 -17.20 -10.65
CA PRO A 203 9.62 -16.98 -12.03
C PRO A 203 10.24 -18.22 -12.69
N ASP A 204 10.76 -19.16 -11.88
CA ASP A 204 11.44 -20.37 -12.39
C ASP A 204 10.46 -21.52 -12.59
N SER A 205 9.54 -21.77 -11.65
CA SER A 205 8.58 -22.88 -11.72
C SER A 205 7.21 -22.50 -12.26
N GLY A 206 6.82 -21.22 -12.19
CA GLY A 206 5.48 -20.74 -12.50
C GLY A 206 4.43 -21.00 -11.41
N ASP A 207 4.81 -21.67 -10.32
CA ASP A 207 3.93 -21.99 -9.20
C ASP A 207 3.63 -20.74 -8.37
N GLU A 208 2.48 -20.74 -7.69
CA GLU A 208 2.16 -19.69 -6.72
C GLU A 208 2.84 -19.98 -5.39
N GLU A 209 3.60 -19.01 -4.91
CA GLU A 209 4.29 -19.06 -3.62
C GLU A 209 3.85 -17.90 -2.73
N GLU A 210 3.60 -18.19 -1.45
CA GLU A 210 3.43 -17.15 -0.44
C GLU A 210 4.80 -16.60 -0.06
N THR A 211 4.97 -15.27 -0.19
CA THR A 211 6.17 -14.56 0.24
C THR A 211 5.85 -13.61 1.38
N THR A 212 6.79 -13.47 2.31
CA THR A 212 6.77 -12.42 3.34
C THR A 212 7.58 -11.24 2.85
N GLU A 213 6.93 -10.07 2.78
CA GLU A 213 7.54 -8.78 2.42
C GLU A 213 7.74 -7.97 3.70
N GLU A 214 8.89 -7.33 3.82
CA GLU A 214 9.23 -6.53 5.00
C GLU A 214 9.98 -5.26 4.59
N ASP A 215 9.51 -4.09 5.06
CA ASP A 215 10.26 -2.85 4.98
C ASP A 215 10.78 -2.47 6.37
N ARG A 216 12.04 -2.03 6.43
CA ARG A 216 12.68 -1.49 7.63
C ARG A 216 13.00 -0.03 7.42
N PHE A 217 12.55 0.80 8.34
CA PHE A 217 12.71 2.25 8.31
C PHE A 217 13.85 2.66 9.22
N LEU A 218 14.85 3.35 8.66
CA LEU A 218 16.10 3.63 9.34
C LEU A 218 16.52 5.10 9.14
N LYS A 219 17.33 5.60 10.06
CA LYS A 219 17.97 6.94 9.96
C LYS A 219 16.97 8.06 9.72
N PHE A 220 16.10 8.28 10.69
CA PHE A 220 15.14 9.38 10.61
C PHE A 220 15.84 10.75 10.64
N ILE A 221 15.42 11.63 9.74
CA ILE A 221 15.89 13.02 9.64
C ILE A 221 14.68 13.94 9.58
N THR A 222 14.71 15.01 10.36
CA THR A 222 13.64 16.01 10.39
C THR A 222 13.92 17.10 9.36
N MET A 223 12.95 17.37 8.49
CA MET A 223 12.95 18.46 7.52
C MET A 223 11.57 19.11 7.46
N ASP A 224 11.53 20.42 7.51
CA ASP A 224 10.28 21.19 7.48
C ASP A 224 9.24 20.72 8.54
N GLY A 225 9.74 20.25 9.70
CA GLY A 225 8.93 19.70 10.78
C GLY A 225 8.45 18.26 10.57
N VAL A 226 8.79 17.62 9.46
CA VAL A 226 8.47 16.23 9.16
C VAL A 226 9.70 15.36 9.43
N ASN A 227 9.52 14.30 10.21
CA ASN A 227 10.55 13.33 10.52
C ASN A 227 10.38 12.11 9.61
N ALA A 228 11.26 11.92 8.63
CA ALA A 228 11.16 10.88 7.62
C ALA A 228 12.31 9.88 7.67
N PRO A 229 12.07 8.60 7.35
CA PRO A 229 13.15 7.64 7.20
C PRO A 229 14.02 8.01 5.99
N TRP A 230 15.33 8.09 6.23
CA TRP A 230 16.31 8.42 5.19
C TRP A 230 16.82 7.17 4.45
N VAL A 231 16.64 6.02 5.09
CA VAL A 231 16.97 4.71 4.52
C VAL A 231 15.78 3.78 4.72
N VAL A 232 15.38 3.12 3.64
CA VAL A 232 14.36 2.06 3.67
C VAL A 232 14.97 0.80 3.07
N ASP A 233 15.03 -0.27 3.85
CA ASP A 233 15.46 -1.59 3.42
C ASP A 233 14.26 -2.48 3.15
N HIS A 234 14.20 -3.09 1.97
CA HIS A 234 13.17 -4.05 1.63
C HIS A 234 13.70 -5.48 1.62
N PHE A 235 12.94 -6.40 2.22
CA PHE A 235 13.27 -7.82 2.33
C PHE A 235 12.14 -8.67 1.76
N VAL A 236 12.51 -9.77 1.13
CA VAL A 236 11.60 -10.83 0.68
C VAL A 236 12.04 -12.12 1.34
N ASN A 237 11.16 -12.78 2.11
CA ASN A 237 11.48 -14.00 2.88
C ASN A 237 12.73 -13.86 3.74
N GLY A 238 12.94 -12.68 4.34
CA GLY A 238 14.09 -12.39 5.20
C GLY A 238 15.40 -12.07 4.45
N VAL A 239 15.41 -12.12 3.12
CA VAL A 239 16.57 -11.76 2.29
C VAL A 239 16.40 -10.34 1.76
N GLN A 240 17.40 -9.47 1.95
CA GLN A 240 17.35 -8.11 1.44
C GLN A 240 17.27 -8.12 -0.09
N SER A 241 16.25 -7.47 -0.64
CA SER A 241 16.01 -7.35 -2.08
C SER A 241 16.32 -5.97 -2.62
N SER A 242 16.12 -4.90 -1.81
CA SER A 242 16.48 -3.55 -2.21
C SER A 242 16.74 -2.62 -1.02
N ARG A 243 17.32 -1.47 -1.31
CA ARG A 243 17.52 -0.34 -0.39
C ARG A 243 17.28 0.98 -1.11
N VAL A 244 16.51 1.84 -0.48
CA VAL A 244 16.39 3.26 -0.82
C VAL A 244 17.26 4.06 0.15
N ASN A 245 18.14 4.92 -0.39
CA ASN A 245 18.88 5.93 0.36
C ASN A 245 18.51 7.30 -0.19
N TYR A 246 17.82 8.12 0.62
CA TYR A 246 17.53 9.49 0.22
C TYR A 246 18.75 10.40 0.36
N GLU A 247 18.91 11.34 -0.56
CA GLU A 247 19.84 12.46 -0.50
C GLU A 247 19.11 13.76 -0.16
N SER A 248 17.85 13.87 -0.57
CA SER A 248 16.97 14.97 -0.19
C SER A 248 15.52 14.56 -0.31
N ILE A 249 14.68 15.17 0.53
CA ILE A 249 13.22 15.11 0.46
C ILE A 249 12.72 16.54 0.60
N GLN A 250 11.74 16.94 -0.23
CA GLN A 250 11.07 18.23 -0.17
C GLN A 250 9.57 17.99 -0.07
N TYR A 251 8.91 18.74 0.80
CA TYR A 251 7.47 18.62 1.03
C TYR A 251 6.71 19.81 0.47
N ASN A 252 5.45 19.57 0.09
CA ASN A 252 4.48 20.59 -0.32
C ASN A 252 4.95 21.49 -1.46
N GLN A 253 5.81 20.95 -2.33
CA GLN A 253 6.23 21.64 -3.55
C GLN A 253 5.13 21.52 -4.61
N LYS A 254 5.00 22.56 -5.45
CA LYS A 254 4.07 22.53 -6.58
C LYS A 254 4.56 21.54 -7.64
N ILE A 255 3.78 20.48 -7.86
CA ILE A 255 4.04 19.49 -8.91
C ILE A 255 2.94 19.66 -9.97
N PRO A 256 3.30 20.00 -11.23
CA PRO A 256 2.29 20.22 -12.27
C PRO A 256 1.67 18.88 -12.73
N ASP A 257 0.36 18.87 -12.98
CA ASP A 257 -0.35 17.67 -13.44
C ASP A 257 0.21 17.10 -14.76
N SER A 258 0.76 17.98 -15.61
CA SER A 258 1.41 17.58 -16.88
C SER A 258 2.61 16.66 -16.68
N LEU A 259 3.19 16.60 -15.47
CA LEU A 259 4.29 15.70 -15.16
C LEU A 259 3.85 14.23 -15.18
N PHE A 260 2.59 13.97 -14.85
CA PHE A 260 2.01 12.63 -14.81
C PHE A 260 1.36 12.20 -16.14
N ALA A 261 1.14 13.15 -17.06
CA ALA A 261 0.54 12.85 -18.33
C ALA A 261 1.46 11.98 -19.20
N LYS A 262 0.88 10.95 -19.87
CA LYS A 262 1.62 10.12 -20.82
C LYS A 262 1.98 10.97 -22.06
N PRO A 263 3.28 11.10 -22.39
CA PRO A 263 3.69 11.82 -23.60
C PRO A 263 3.21 11.09 -24.86
N ALA A 264 2.86 11.83 -25.91
CA ALA A 264 2.50 11.25 -27.19
C ALA A 264 3.72 10.67 -27.92
N THR A 265 4.90 11.28 -27.73
CA THR A 265 6.16 10.86 -28.34
C THR A 265 7.31 10.91 -27.36
N VAL A 266 8.34 10.13 -27.62
CA VAL A 266 9.59 10.11 -26.82
C VAL A 266 10.26 11.49 -26.76
N LYS A 267 10.10 12.33 -27.79
CA LYS A 267 10.67 13.68 -27.84
C LYS A 267 10.06 14.65 -26.82
N GLU A 268 8.87 14.35 -26.31
CA GLU A 268 8.17 15.14 -25.29
C GLU A 268 8.56 14.79 -23.85
N ILE A 269 9.37 13.73 -23.66
CA ILE A 269 9.86 13.35 -22.34
C ILE A 269 10.86 14.39 -21.85
N LYS A 270 10.48 15.05 -20.76
CA LYS A 270 11.26 16.09 -20.06
C LYS A 270 12.00 15.46 -18.88
#